data_6bb90b01168e039c7070cd3c7a847b40
#
_entry.id   6bb90b01168e039c7070cd3c7a847b40
#
_cell.length_a   1.000
_cell.length_b   1.000
_cell.length_c   1.000
_cell.angle_alpha   90.00
_cell.angle_beta   90.00
_cell.angle_gamma   90.00
#
_symmetry.space_group_name_H-M   'P 1'
#
loop_
_entity.id
_entity.type
_entity.pdbx_description
1 polymer ?
#
loop_
_entity_poly.entity_id
_entity_poly.type
_entity_poly.pdbx_seq_one_letter_code
_entity_poly.pdbx_strand_id
1 'polypeptide(L)'
;MGNRSSRSTIRRHPERAVTDEAAEILARGLVAHVGFCEGEQPFVIPMSYHFDPTVPDRLYLHGARESRLLQVLASGAPVSIAVTLVDGLVYSRTAFNHSMNYRSVVCFGRARIIESEAEQRRIFEAMTERYFPGRRVGVDYQGATPQQLAATLLVEVEIEEWSAKARRGGPRGPYDADPSAPGTAGIVPIGD
;
A
#
# COMPACT_ATOMS: atom_id res chain seq x y z
N MET A 1 -7.97 -5.00 -20.48
CA MET A 1 -8.55 -5.41 -19.19
C MET A 1 -8.31 -6.89 -19.03
N GLY A 2 -7.30 -7.27 -18.24
CA GLY A 2 -6.97 -8.67 -17.98
C GLY A 2 -8.08 -9.37 -17.23
N ASN A 3 -8.21 -10.66 -17.50
CA ASN A 3 -9.17 -11.54 -16.82
C ASN A 3 -8.81 -11.59 -15.34
N ARG A 4 -9.66 -11.02 -14.45
CA ARG A 4 -9.43 -11.02 -12.99
C ARG A 4 -9.35 -12.46 -12.52
N SER A 5 -8.22 -12.83 -11.92
CA SER A 5 -8.07 -14.14 -11.30
C SER A 5 -8.88 -14.22 -9.99
N SER A 6 -8.98 -15.42 -9.42
CA SER A 6 -9.67 -15.61 -8.14
C SER A 6 -9.00 -14.85 -6.98
N ARG A 7 -7.70 -14.51 -7.08
CA ARG A 7 -6.94 -13.82 -6.01
C ARG A 7 -7.29 -12.33 -5.90
N SER A 8 -7.64 -11.64 -7.02
CA SER A 8 -8.04 -10.22 -7.02
C SER A 8 -9.55 -10.01 -6.90
N THR A 9 -10.35 -11.07 -6.82
CA THR A 9 -11.81 -11.00 -6.73
C THR A 9 -12.28 -10.62 -5.32
N ILE A 10 -13.03 -9.51 -5.20
CA ILE A 10 -13.69 -9.12 -3.96
C ILE A 10 -14.93 -9.97 -3.75
N ARG A 11 -14.86 -10.96 -2.83
CA ARG A 11 -15.95 -11.92 -2.58
C ARG A 11 -17.05 -11.37 -1.66
N ARG A 12 -16.68 -10.49 -0.71
CA ARG A 12 -17.62 -9.88 0.24
C ARG A 12 -17.71 -8.40 -0.02
N HIS A 13 -18.93 -7.88 -0.16
CA HIS A 13 -19.21 -6.50 -0.50
C HIS A 13 -18.54 -6.06 -1.83
N PRO A 14 -18.88 -6.73 -2.96
CA PRO A 14 -18.34 -6.38 -4.28
C PRO A 14 -18.74 -4.95 -4.72
N GLU A 15 -19.85 -4.42 -4.18
CA GLU A 15 -20.29 -3.04 -4.37
C GLU A 15 -19.32 -1.98 -3.83
N ARG A 16 -18.37 -2.38 -3.01
CA ARG A 16 -17.30 -1.51 -2.49
C ARG A 16 -16.05 -1.50 -3.36
N ALA A 17 -16.08 -2.18 -4.50
CA ALA A 17 -14.94 -2.18 -5.42
C ALA A 17 -14.71 -0.77 -5.99
N VAL A 18 -13.45 -0.31 -5.91
CA VAL A 18 -13.00 1.00 -6.42
C VAL A 18 -11.71 0.79 -7.22
N THR A 19 -11.78 -0.09 -8.22
CA THR A 19 -10.58 -0.53 -8.98
C THR A 19 -9.85 0.64 -9.65
N ASP A 20 -10.58 1.62 -10.08
CA ASP A 20 -10.09 2.85 -10.77
C ASP A 20 -9.34 3.78 -9.79
N GLU A 21 -9.57 3.64 -8.48
CA GLU A 21 -8.87 4.41 -7.45
C GLU A 21 -7.57 3.72 -6.96
N ALA A 22 -7.24 2.53 -7.45
CA ALA A 22 -6.10 1.76 -6.96
C ALA A 22 -4.77 2.53 -7.03
N ALA A 23 -4.52 3.20 -8.16
CA ALA A 23 -3.30 3.99 -8.34
C ALA A 23 -3.26 5.21 -7.40
N GLU A 24 -4.40 5.88 -7.15
CA GLU A 24 -4.47 6.98 -6.18
C GLU A 24 -4.18 6.49 -4.76
N ILE A 25 -4.75 5.34 -4.35
CA ILE A 25 -4.50 4.76 -3.02
C ILE A 25 -3.02 4.44 -2.84
N LEU A 26 -2.37 3.84 -3.86
CA LEU A 26 -0.93 3.57 -3.86
C LEU A 26 -0.10 4.86 -3.82
N ALA A 27 -0.50 5.90 -4.54
CA ALA A 27 0.21 7.16 -4.56
C ALA A 27 0.15 7.89 -3.21
N ARG A 28 -0.97 7.79 -2.48
CA ARG A 28 -1.17 8.48 -1.19
C ARG A 28 -0.66 7.70 0.01
N GLY A 29 -0.67 6.37 -0.04
CA GLY A 29 -0.23 5.55 1.09
C GLY A 29 1.26 5.70 1.40
N LEU A 30 1.63 5.66 2.67
CA LEU A 30 3.03 5.81 3.12
C LEU A 30 3.68 4.47 3.44
N VAL A 31 2.90 3.48 3.87
CA VAL A 31 3.37 2.17 4.29
C VAL A 31 2.66 1.08 3.52
N ALA A 32 3.45 0.19 2.94
CA ALA A 32 2.99 -1.05 2.34
C ALA A 32 3.19 -2.21 3.32
N HIS A 33 2.21 -3.07 3.46
CA HIS A 33 2.32 -4.33 4.18
C HIS A 33 2.60 -5.42 3.16
N VAL A 34 3.84 -5.91 3.15
CA VAL A 34 4.35 -6.84 2.14
C VAL A 34 4.22 -8.26 2.68
N GLY A 35 3.30 -9.03 2.09
CA GLY A 35 3.04 -10.44 2.42
C GLY A 35 3.78 -11.38 1.48
N PHE A 36 4.50 -12.35 2.04
CA PHE A 36 5.26 -13.38 1.33
C PHE A 36 5.33 -14.68 2.14
N CYS A 37 5.77 -15.77 1.53
CA CYS A 37 6.03 -17.02 2.21
C CYS A 37 7.51 -17.40 2.08
N GLU A 38 8.09 -17.90 3.17
CA GLU A 38 9.36 -18.61 3.17
C GLU A 38 9.07 -20.07 3.57
N GLY A 39 9.16 -20.97 2.60
CA GLY A 39 8.57 -22.31 2.74
C GLY A 39 7.06 -22.21 2.96
N GLU A 40 6.57 -22.86 4.02
CA GLU A 40 5.15 -22.81 4.39
C GLU A 40 4.81 -21.68 5.37
N GLN A 41 5.82 -20.95 5.87
CA GLN A 41 5.59 -19.88 6.84
C GLN A 41 5.26 -18.57 6.15
N PRO A 42 4.05 -18.01 6.35
CA PRO A 42 3.71 -16.68 5.87
C PRO A 42 4.31 -15.60 6.78
N PHE A 43 4.73 -14.50 6.15
CA PHE A 43 5.20 -13.28 6.80
C PHE A 43 4.49 -12.07 6.23
N VAL A 44 4.32 -11.03 7.05
CA VAL A 44 3.89 -9.69 6.63
C VAL A 44 4.84 -8.67 7.23
N ILE A 45 5.51 -7.89 6.39
CA ILE A 45 6.47 -6.86 6.83
C ILE A 45 6.01 -5.49 6.32
N PRO A 46 5.84 -4.50 7.22
CA PRO A 46 5.56 -3.12 6.81
C PRO A 46 6.83 -2.47 6.26
N MET A 47 6.70 -1.78 5.13
CA MET A 47 7.80 -1.08 4.46
C MET A 47 7.34 0.25 3.85
N SER A 48 8.24 1.23 3.79
CA SER A 48 8.11 2.33 2.85
C SER A 48 8.30 1.82 1.42
N TYR A 49 7.67 2.47 0.44
CA TYR A 49 7.72 2.05 -0.95
C TYR A 49 7.68 3.26 -1.90
N HIS A 50 8.13 3.07 -3.12
CA HIS A 50 7.93 4.05 -4.18
C HIS A 50 6.89 3.52 -5.18
N PHE A 51 5.99 4.41 -5.59
CA PHE A 51 5.00 4.16 -6.62
C PHE A 51 4.85 5.43 -7.46
N ASP A 52 4.97 5.29 -8.76
CA ASP A 52 4.75 6.36 -9.73
C ASP A 52 3.43 6.10 -10.45
N PRO A 53 2.40 6.94 -10.28
CA PRO A 53 1.11 6.74 -10.92
C PRO A 53 1.16 6.84 -12.46
N THR A 54 2.24 7.37 -13.03
CA THR A 54 2.43 7.41 -14.49
C THR A 54 2.89 6.06 -15.05
N VAL A 55 3.40 5.16 -14.18
CA VAL A 55 3.82 3.80 -14.50
C VAL A 55 3.15 2.84 -13.51
N PRO A 56 1.81 2.68 -13.58
CA PRO A 56 1.01 2.08 -12.50
C PRO A 56 1.18 0.56 -12.34
N ASP A 57 1.91 -0.08 -13.23
CA ASP A 57 2.22 -1.52 -13.19
C ASP A 57 3.44 -1.86 -12.32
N ARG A 58 4.04 -0.88 -11.61
CA ARG A 58 5.30 -1.05 -10.87
C ARG A 58 5.28 -0.41 -9.50
N LEU A 59 5.94 -1.09 -8.56
CA LEU A 59 6.16 -0.61 -7.21
C LEU A 59 7.59 -0.99 -6.79
N TYR A 60 8.27 -0.13 -6.04
CA TYR A 60 9.65 -0.34 -5.63
C TYR A 60 9.78 -0.47 -4.12
N LEU A 61 10.57 -1.45 -3.69
CA LEU A 61 10.90 -1.72 -2.29
C LEU A 61 12.42 -1.79 -2.13
N HIS A 62 12.92 -1.31 -0.99
CA HIS A 62 14.36 -1.39 -0.70
C HIS A 62 14.62 -1.70 0.78
N GLY A 63 15.80 -2.18 1.07
CA GLY A 63 16.28 -2.42 2.43
C GLY A 63 17.66 -3.06 2.44
N ALA A 64 18.10 -3.52 3.60
CA ALA A 64 19.37 -4.22 3.71
C ALA A 64 19.41 -5.46 2.79
N ARG A 65 20.55 -5.67 2.15
CA ARG A 65 20.74 -6.79 1.19
C ARG A 65 20.44 -8.15 1.81
N GLU A 66 20.75 -8.34 3.09
CA GLU A 66 20.48 -9.58 3.83
C GLU A 66 19.06 -9.67 4.39
N SER A 67 18.18 -8.70 4.10
CA SER A 67 16.80 -8.77 4.54
C SER A 67 16.11 -10.03 4.01
N ARG A 68 15.52 -10.83 4.90
CA ARG A 68 14.75 -12.03 4.54
C ARG A 68 13.73 -11.74 3.44
N LEU A 69 12.91 -10.70 3.62
CA LEU A 69 11.91 -10.28 2.66
C LEU A 69 12.54 -10.07 1.28
N LEU A 70 13.56 -9.22 1.21
CA LEU A 70 14.16 -8.85 -0.07
C LEU A 70 14.86 -10.03 -0.75
N GLN A 71 15.45 -10.95 0.01
CA GLN A 71 16.02 -12.19 -0.54
C GLN A 71 14.93 -13.09 -1.15
N VAL A 72 13.79 -13.23 -0.48
CA VAL A 72 12.65 -13.99 -1.03
C VAL A 72 12.08 -13.29 -2.27
N LEU A 73 11.92 -11.97 -2.25
CA LEU A 73 11.44 -11.23 -3.43
C LEU A 73 12.42 -11.32 -4.60
N ALA A 74 13.73 -11.23 -4.33
CA ALA A 74 14.79 -11.34 -5.35
C ALA A 74 14.80 -12.71 -6.05
N SER A 75 14.28 -13.78 -5.42
CA SER A 75 14.13 -15.08 -6.06
C SER A 75 12.95 -15.16 -7.06
N GLY A 76 12.18 -14.08 -7.23
CA GLY A 76 10.98 -14.05 -8.07
C GLY A 76 9.76 -14.73 -7.44
N ALA A 77 9.77 -14.96 -6.12
CA ALA A 77 8.64 -15.52 -5.41
C ALA A 77 7.40 -14.61 -5.52
N PRO A 78 6.18 -15.18 -5.50
CA PRO A 78 4.96 -14.39 -5.47
C PRO A 78 4.88 -13.52 -4.23
N VAL A 79 4.37 -12.29 -4.40
CA VAL A 79 4.18 -11.35 -3.31
C VAL A 79 2.78 -10.76 -3.35
N SER A 80 2.23 -10.43 -2.17
CA SER A 80 1.05 -9.59 -2.03
C SER A 80 1.41 -8.33 -1.25
N ILE A 81 0.95 -7.16 -1.72
CA ILE A 81 1.26 -5.87 -1.12
C ILE A 81 -0.04 -5.15 -0.83
N ALA A 82 -0.30 -4.88 0.45
CA ALA A 82 -1.49 -4.17 0.89
C ALA A 82 -1.14 -2.75 1.35
N VAL A 83 -1.93 -1.77 0.88
CA VAL A 83 -1.88 -0.37 1.32
C VAL A 83 -3.28 0.03 1.76
N THR A 84 -3.40 0.68 2.91
CA THR A 84 -4.68 1.12 3.47
C THR A 84 -4.59 2.55 3.96
N LEU A 85 -5.57 3.35 3.56
CA LEU A 85 -5.84 4.69 4.07
C LEU A 85 -7.06 4.60 4.99
N VAL A 86 -6.96 5.10 6.20
CA VAL A 86 -8.05 5.16 7.16
C VAL A 86 -8.64 6.56 7.12
N ASP A 87 -9.86 6.69 6.62
CA ASP A 87 -10.51 7.98 6.39
C ASP A 87 -11.37 8.45 7.59
N GLY A 88 -11.77 7.54 8.50
CA GLY A 88 -12.53 7.91 9.67
C GLY A 88 -13.14 6.74 10.43
N LEU A 89 -13.49 6.97 11.68
CA LEU A 89 -14.21 6.04 12.54
C LEU A 89 -15.71 6.31 12.46
N VAL A 90 -16.50 5.27 12.31
CA VAL A 90 -17.96 5.36 12.20
C VAL A 90 -18.60 4.84 13.47
N TYR A 91 -19.14 5.77 14.25
CA TYR A 91 -19.85 5.48 15.48
C TYR A 91 -21.29 5.12 15.18
N SER A 92 -21.82 4.14 15.88
CA SER A 92 -23.20 3.71 15.83
C SER A 92 -23.77 3.64 17.24
N ARG A 93 -25.08 3.80 17.35
CA ARG A 93 -25.81 3.59 18.63
C ARG A 93 -25.86 2.13 19.06
N THR A 94 -25.39 1.21 18.20
CA THR A 94 -25.29 -0.22 18.51
C THR A 94 -23.89 -0.72 18.33
N ALA A 95 -23.40 -1.56 19.24
CA ALA A 95 -22.02 -2.06 19.25
C ALA A 95 -21.64 -2.73 17.93
N PHE A 96 -22.52 -3.53 17.36
CA PHE A 96 -22.26 -4.29 16.14
C PHE A 96 -22.09 -3.42 14.88
N ASN A 97 -22.64 -2.21 14.87
CA ASN A 97 -22.67 -1.34 13.70
C ASN A 97 -21.56 -0.27 13.69
N HIS A 98 -20.71 -0.21 14.73
CA HIS A 98 -19.47 0.55 14.65
C HIS A 98 -18.62 0.08 13.48
N SER A 99 -17.95 0.98 12.79
CA SER A 99 -17.21 0.68 11.58
C SER A 99 -16.10 1.68 11.33
N MET A 100 -15.45 1.56 10.18
CA MET A 100 -14.38 2.43 9.72
C MET A 100 -14.60 2.78 8.25
N ASN A 101 -14.43 4.04 7.88
CA ASN A 101 -14.27 4.45 6.50
C ASN A 101 -12.80 4.29 6.11
N TYR A 102 -12.57 3.66 4.98
CA TYR A 102 -11.23 3.35 4.51
C TYR A 102 -11.20 3.20 2.98
N ARG A 103 -10.01 3.34 2.44
CA ARG A 103 -9.65 2.94 1.08
C ARG A 103 -8.47 1.98 1.17
N SER A 104 -8.52 0.87 0.47
CA SER A 104 -7.43 -0.11 0.47
C SER A 104 -7.21 -0.70 -0.91
N VAL A 105 -5.96 -1.04 -1.19
CA VAL A 105 -5.57 -1.80 -2.38
C VAL A 105 -4.69 -2.97 -1.97
N VAL A 106 -4.88 -4.10 -2.62
CA VAL A 106 -4.01 -5.27 -2.53
C VAL A 106 -3.49 -5.55 -3.93
N CYS A 107 -2.18 -5.46 -4.11
CA CYS A 107 -1.48 -5.81 -5.34
C CYS A 107 -0.90 -7.21 -5.23
N PHE A 108 -0.85 -7.91 -6.36
CA PHE A 108 -0.23 -9.22 -6.51
C PHE A 108 0.78 -9.16 -7.64
N GLY A 109 1.94 -9.73 -7.43
CA GLY A 109 2.99 -9.68 -8.45
C GLY A 109 4.24 -10.46 -8.07
N ARG A 110 5.31 -10.17 -8.79
CA ARG A 110 6.64 -10.72 -8.58
C ARG A 110 7.67 -9.61 -8.66
N ALA A 111 8.80 -9.80 -7.99
CA ALA A 111 9.85 -8.81 -7.98
C ALA A 111 11.05 -9.23 -8.84
N ARG A 112 11.78 -8.24 -9.33
CA ARG A 112 13.12 -8.37 -9.90
C ARG A 112 14.07 -7.38 -9.23
N ILE A 113 15.34 -7.72 -9.18
CA ILE A 113 16.39 -6.82 -8.66
C ILE A 113 16.65 -5.70 -9.67
N ILE A 114 16.83 -4.48 -9.16
CA ILE A 114 17.38 -3.35 -9.92
C ILE A 114 18.90 -3.35 -9.73
N GLU A 115 19.63 -3.74 -10.76
CA GLU A 115 21.10 -3.85 -10.71
C GLU A 115 21.80 -2.54 -11.12
N SER A 116 21.19 -1.77 -12.02
CA SER A 116 21.75 -0.52 -12.52
C SER A 116 21.87 0.54 -11.41
N GLU A 117 23.10 0.92 -11.09
CA GLU A 117 23.37 1.97 -10.09
C GLU A 117 22.70 3.31 -10.46
N ALA A 118 22.70 3.66 -11.75
CA ALA A 118 22.04 4.87 -12.22
C ALA A 118 20.53 4.82 -12.00
N GLU A 119 19.90 3.66 -12.21
CA GLU A 119 18.48 3.45 -11.96
C GLU A 119 18.17 3.45 -10.46
N GLN A 120 19.00 2.81 -9.64
CA GLN A 120 18.88 2.84 -8.18
C GLN A 120 18.88 4.27 -7.65
N ARG A 121 19.83 5.11 -8.09
CA ARG A 121 19.91 6.52 -7.69
C ARG A 121 18.65 7.28 -8.05
N ARG A 122 18.18 7.14 -9.28
CA ARG A 122 16.95 7.77 -9.76
C ARG A 122 15.74 7.39 -8.91
N ILE A 123 15.60 6.11 -8.55
CA ILE A 123 14.49 5.63 -7.74
C ILE A 123 14.59 6.14 -6.30
N PHE A 124 15.79 6.16 -5.69
CA PHE A 124 15.98 6.71 -4.34
C PHE A 124 15.70 8.22 -4.28
N GLU A 125 16.07 8.98 -5.30
CA GLU A 125 15.73 10.40 -5.41
C GLU A 125 14.23 10.60 -5.54
N ALA A 126 13.56 9.80 -6.38
CA ALA A 126 12.10 9.83 -6.52
C ALA A 126 11.38 9.42 -5.22
N MET A 127 11.91 8.45 -4.46
CA MET A 127 11.40 8.13 -3.13
C MET A 127 11.56 9.30 -2.16
N THR A 128 12.71 9.96 -2.18
CA THR A 128 12.95 11.14 -1.32
C THR A 128 11.97 12.26 -1.65
N GLU A 129 11.78 12.58 -2.92
CA GLU A 129 10.80 13.58 -3.35
C GLU A 129 9.37 13.23 -2.91
N ARG A 130 8.99 11.95 -3.01
CA ARG A 130 7.66 11.49 -2.59
C ARG A 130 7.39 11.69 -1.10
N TYR A 131 8.37 11.34 -0.23
CA TYR A 131 8.19 11.42 1.23
C TYR A 131 8.57 12.77 1.81
N PHE A 132 9.41 13.53 1.11
CA PHE A 132 9.97 14.81 1.54
C PHE A 132 9.98 15.82 0.38
N PRO A 133 8.80 16.23 -0.11
CA PRO A 133 8.68 17.02 -1.32
C PRO A 133 9.46 18.33 -1.24
N GLY A 134 10.08 18.69 -2.37
CA GLY A 134 10.88 19.91 -2.53
C GLY A 134 12.34 19.77 -2.08
N ARG A 135 12.75 18.62 -1.55
CA ARG A 135 14.17 18.38 -1.21
C ARG A 135 14.97 17.94 -2.44
N ARG A 136 16.16 18.52 -2.61
CA ARG A 136 17.02 18.33 -3.78
C ARG A 136 18.34 17.68 -3.41
N VAL A 137 18.74 16.64 -4.11
CA VAL A 137 20.05 16.00 -3.98
C VAL A 137 21.16 17.02 -4.31
N GLY A 138 22.25 16.98 -3.54
CA GLY A 138 23.39 17.89 -3.67
C GLY A 138 23.18 19.29 -3.07
N VAL A 139 21.93 19.61 -2.65
CA VAL A 139 21.58 20.88 -1.99
C VAL A 139 21.09 20.63 -0.56
N ASP A 140 20.01 19.87 -0.43
CA ASP A 140 19.34 19.62 0.86
C ASP A 140 19.78 18.28 1.51
N TYR A 141 20.32 17.35 0.70
CA TYR A 141 20.85 16.07 1.17
C TYR A 141 21.90 15.54 0.19
N GLN A 142 22.73 14.61 0.69
CA GLN A 142 23.75 13.92 -0.12
C GLN A 142 23.13 12.70 -0.80
N GLY A 143 23.44 12.47 -2.07
CA GLY A 143 23.08 11.25 -2.78
C GLY A 143 23.70 10.01 -2.16
N ALA A 144 23.11 8.83 -2.41
CA ALA A 144 23.62 7.57 -1.93
C ALA A 144 25.06 7.31 -2.42
N THR A 145 25.95 6.89 -1.53
CA THR A 145 27.32 6.50 -1.89
C THR A 145 27.32 5.13 -2.57
N PRO A 146 28.35 4.78 -3.35
CA PRO A 146 28.48 3.43 -3.91
C PRO A 146 28.44 2.32 -2.86
N GLN A 147 29.03 2.56 -1.68
CA GLN A 147 29.00 1.60 -0.58
C GLN A 147 27.57 1.39 -0.03
N GLN A 148 26.78 2.46 0.10
CA GLN A 148 25.39 2.38 0.54
C GLN A 148 24.52 1.63 -0.50
N LEU A 149 24.73 1.91 -1.80
CA LEU A 149 24.03 1.18 -2.87
C LEU A 149 24.39 -0.31 -2.84
N ALA A 150 25.66 -0.66 -2.68
CA ALA A 150 26.10 -2.05 -2.59
C ALA A 150 25.52 -2.80 -1.38
N ALA A 151 25.30 -2.12 -0.25
CA ALA A 151 24.70 -2.69 0.96
C ALA A 151 23.17 -2.77 0.91
N THR A 152 22.55 -2.14 -0.09
CA THR A 152 21.09 -2.07 -0.25
C THR A 152 20.64 -2.97 -1.39
N LEU A 153 19.54 -3.67 -1.19
CA LEU A 153 18.82 -4.33 -2.27
C LEU A 153 17.59 -3.49 -2.61
N LEU A 154 17.51 -3.08 -3.88
CA LEU A 154 16.35 -2.43 -4.46
C LEU A 154 15.67 -3.40 -5.41
N VAL A 155 14.39 -3.62 -5.23
CA VAL A 155 13.57 -4.47 -6.09
C VAL A 155 12.41 -3.69 -6.70
N GLU A 156 12.12 -3.99 -7.95
CA GLU A 156 10.89 -3.58 -8.64
C GLU A 156 9.91 -4.75 -8.56
N VAL A 157 8.71 -4.48 -8.08
CA VAL A 157 7.59 -5.42 -8.11
C VAL A 157 6.74 -5.09 -9.32
N GLU A 158 6.66 -6.01 -10.27
CA GLU A 158 5.68 -5.96 -11.36
C GLU A 158 4.31 -6.32 -10.81
N ILE A 159 3.35 -5.40 -10.92
CA ILE A 159 1.97 -5.58 -10.46
C ILE A 159 1.18 -6.31 -11.55
N GLU A 160 0.96 -7.59 -11.38
CA GLU A 160 0.19 -8.43 -12.30
C GLU A 160 -1.32 -8.17 -12.18
N GLU A 161 -1.79 -7.96 -10.96
CA GLU A 161 -3.19 -7.72 -10.62
C GLU A 161 -3.31 -6.87 -9.35
N TRP A 162 -4.39 -6.13 -9.24
CA TRP A 162 -4.80 -5.50 -7.99
C TRP A 162 -6.29 -5.62 -7.70
N SER A 163 -6.62 -5.45 -6.44
CA SER A 163 -7.98 -5.39 -5.93
C SER A 163 -8.07 -4.17 -5.02
N ALA A 164 -8.92 -3.20 -5.35
CA ALA A 164 -9.13 -2.01 -4.53
C ALA A 164 -10.56 -1.96 -4.00
N LYS A 165 -10.68 -1.55 -2.72
CA LYS A 165 -11.95 -1.56 -1.98
C LYS A 165 -12.04 -0.34 -1.08
N ALA A 166 -13.22 0.27 -1.01
CA ALA A 166 -13.50 1.38 -0.11
C ALA A 166 -14.82 1.16 0.65
N ARG A 167 -14.84 1.60 1.91
CA ARG A 167 -16.08 1.87 2.62
C ARG A 167 -16.18 3.36 2.88
N ARG A 168 -17.33 3.92 2.52
CA ARG A 168 -17.63 5.34 2.71
C ARG A 168 -19.04 5.49 3.28
N GLY A 169 -19.26 6.59 3.98
CA GLY A 169 -20.57 6.96 4.47
C GLY A 169 -20.79 6.75 5.97
N GLY A 170 -21.95 7.18 6.42
CA GLY A 170 -22.34 7.22 7.82
C GLY A 170 -22.66 5.87 8.45
N PRO A 171 -23.07 5.91 9.72
CA PRO A 171 -23.58 4.76 10.45
C PRO A 171 -24.87 4.23 9.82
N ARG A 172 -25.11 2.92 9.96
CA ARG A 172 -26.25 2.21 9.36
C ARG A 172 -26.94 1.25 10.35
N GLY A 173 -26.79 1.51 11.63
CA GLY A 173 -27.46 0.74 12.66
C GLY A 173 -28.95 1.10 12.74
N PRO A 174 -29.79 0.23 13.33
CA PRO A 174 -31.24 0.39 13.37
C PRO A 174 -31.71 1.65 14.11
N TYR A 175 -30.89 2.17 15.01
CA TYR A 175 -31.23 3.35 15.81
C TYR A 175 -30.41 4.60 15.45
N ASP A 176 -29.54 4.52 14.43
CA ASP A 176 -28.59 5.59 14.13
C ASP A 176 -29.28 6.86 13.59
N ALA A 177 -30.43 6.71 12.96
CA ALA A 177 -31.26 7.82 12.45
C ALA A 177 -32.23 8.39 13.49
N ASP A 178 -32.43 7.74 14.64
CA ASP A 178 -33.34 8.18 15.67
C ASP A 178 -32.62 9.11 16.67
N PRO A 179 -32.91 10.42 16.68
CA PRO A 179 -32.27 11.36 17.62
C PRO A 179 -32.66 11.13 19.10
N SER A 180 -33.74 10.41 19.36
CA SER A 180 -34.21 10.10 20.72
C SER A 180 -33.56 8.84 21.31
N ALA A 181 -32.95 8.00 20.45
CA ALA A 181 -32.28 6.78 20.91
C ALA A 181 -31.02 7.12 21.73
N PRO A 182 -30.70 6.34 22.78
CA PRO A 182 -29.54 6.61 23.62
C PRO A 182 -28.22 6.40 22.84
N GLY A 183 -27.17 7.12 23.26
CA GLY A 183 -25.86 7.09 22.65
C GLY A 183 -25.70 8.08 21.48
N THR A 184 -24.59 7.96 20.77
CA THR A 184 -24.24 8.84 19.65
C THR A 184 -23.97 8.05 18.38
N ALA A 185 -24.24 8.65 17.22
CA ALA A 185 -23.93 8.10 15.90
C ALA A 185 -23.33 9.20 15.01
N GLY A 186 -22.36 8.86 14.20
CA GLY A 186 -21.68 9.82 13.32
C GLY A 186 -20.35 9.31 12.78
N ILE A 187 -19.59 10.22 12.19
CA ILE A 187 -18.22 9.94 11.68
C ILE A 187 -17.26 10.89 12.41
N VAL A 188 -16.16 10.34 12.91
CA VAL A 188 -14.99 11.11 13.30
C VAL A 188 -13.93 10.89 12.22
N PRO A 189 -13.61 11.94 11.43
CA PRO A 189 -12.58 11.83 10.42
C PRO A 189 -11.22 11.58 11.10
N ILE A 190 -10.39 10.77 10.45
CA ILE A 190 -8.96 10.65 10.75
C ILE A 190 -8.29 11.49 9.67
N GLY A 191 -7.58 12.54 10.09
CA GLY A 191 -6.92 13.46 9.16
C GLY A 191 -5.81 12.79 8.36
N ASP A 192 -5.58 13.35 7.18
CA ASP A 192 -4.41 13.05 6.34
C ASP A 192 -3.15 13.59 7.00
#